data_456bed3122f984c27883a1b825fcb075
#
_entry.id   456bed3122f984c27883a1b825fcb075
#
_cell.length_a   1.000
_cell.length_b   1.000
_cell.length_c   1.000
_cell.angle_alpha   90.00
_cell.angle_beta   90.00
_cell.angle_gamma   90.00
#
_symmetry.space_group_name_H-M   'P 1'
#
loop_
_entity.id
_entity.type
_entity.pdbx_description
1 polymer ?
#
loop_
_entity_poly.entity_id
_entity_poly.type
_entity_poly.pdbx_seq_one_letter_code
_entity_poly.pdbx_strand_id
1 'polypeptide(L)'
;MIVLDASAAIELVLNTATGARVAARIGEGGESLHAPHLLDVEVAQTLRRYETAGGLAPRRAREALDDFADLDLERYPHDVLLPRVWQLRRNVTACDAVDLALAEALGARVLTCDARLARAPGGRGLVEV
;
A
#
# COMPACT_ATOMS: atom_id res chain seq x y z
N MET A 1 2.83 -9.38 10.60
CA MET A 1 2.30 -9.18 9.23
C MET A 1 1.91 -7.72 9.04
N ILE A 2 2.33 -7.15 7.95
CA ILE A 2 1.99 -5.78 7.54
C ILE A 2 1.31 -5.84 6.18
N VAL A 3 0.16 -5.19 6.05
CA VAL A 3 -0.45 -4.90 4.74
C VAL A 3 0.12 -3.58 4.26
N LEU A 4 0.81 -3.59 3.13
CA LEU A 4 1.45 -2.42 2.55
C LEU A 4 0.48 -1.75 1.57
N ASP A 5 0.14 -0.47 1.79
CA ASP A 5 -0.68 0.26 0.84
C ASP A 5 0.16 0.94 -0.26
N ALA A 6 -0.51 1.46 -1.28
CA ALA A 6 0.15 2.07 -2.43
C ALA A 6 0.99 3.29 -2.04
N SER A 7 0.54 4.13 -1.10
CA SER A 7 1.28 5.31 -0.68
C SER A 7 2.62 4.95 -0.04
N ALA A 8 2.62 3.96 0.84
CA ALA A 8 3.84 3.48 1.49
C ALA A 8 4.75 2.76 0.49
N ALA A 9 4.19 1.93 -0.40
CA ALA A 9 4.95 1.23 -1.42
C ALA A 9 5.69 2.20 -2.36
N ILE A 10 5.02 3.25 -2.81
CA ILE A 10 5.62 4.27 -3.70
C ILE A 10 6.77 5.01 -3.02
N GLU A 11 6.58 5.47 -1.79
CA GLU A 11 7.65 6.15 -1.05
C GLU A 11 8.86 5.22 -0.84
N LEU A 12 8.61 3.95 -0.56
CA LEU A 12 9.64 2.94 -0.37
C LEU A 12 10.47 2.75 -1.65
N VAL A 13 9.84 2.50 -2.80
CA VAL A 13 10.57 2.20 -4.05
C VAL A 13 11.20 3.42 -4.69
N LEU A 14 10.67 4.62 -4.45
CA LEU A 14 11.29 5.87 -4.87
C LEU A 14 12.40 6.33 -3.93
N ASN A 15 12.58 5.64 -2.82
CA ASN A 15 13.63 5.90 -1.85
C ASN A 15 13.62 7.35 -1.33
N THR A 16 12.44 7.86 -1.02
CA THR A 16 12.25 9.18 -0.44
C THR A 16 12.64 9.19 1.05
N ALA A 17 12.69 10.37 1.67
CA ALA A 17 12.88 10.46 3.13
C ALA A 17 11.79 9.71 3.91
N THR A 18 10.53 9.82 3.45
CA THR A 18 9.41 9.05 4.00
C THR A 18 9.60 7.56 3.74
N GLY A 19 10.07 7.18 2.56
CA GLY A 19 10.38 5.79 2.20
C GLY A 19 11.45 5.17 3.08
N ALA A 20 12.44 5.95 3.51
CA ALA A 20 13.45 5.49 4.45
C ALA A 20 12.82 5.12 5.81
N ARG A 21 11.83 5.89 6.27
CA ARG A 21 11.09 5.56 7.50
C ARG A 21 10.24 4.31 7.34
N VAL A 22 9.61 4.15 6.18
CA VAL A 22 8.86 2.92 5.85
C VAL A 22 9.79 1.71 5.87
N ALA A 23 10.95 1.82 5.23
CA ALA A 23 11.96 0.76 5.21
C ALA A 23 12.45 0.39 6.62
N ALA A 24 12.72 1.40 7.45
CA ALA A 24 13.13 1.19 8.84
C ALA A 24 12.04 0.45 9.63
N ARG A 25 10.79 0.88 9.50
CA ARG A 25 9.65 0.24 10.19
C ARG A 25 9.49 -1.23 9.78
N ILE A 26 9.62 -1.54 8.50
CA ILE A 26 9.54 -2.92 8.00
C ILE A 26 10.70 -3.74 8.56
N GLY A 27 11.92 -3.19 8.52
CA GLY A 27 13.12 -3.89 8.95
C GLY A 27 13.16 -4.17 10.45
N GLU A 28 12.73 -3.21 11.27
CA GLU A 28 12.75 -3.33 12.73
C GLU A 28 11.82 -4.45 13.24
N GLY A 29 10.68 -4.63 12.61
CA GLY A 29 9.69 -5.61 13.05
C GLY A 29 9.96 -7.02 12.58
N GLY A 30 10.79 -7.23 11.56
CA GLY A 30 10.97 -8.53 10.92
C GLY A 30 9.67 -9.14 10.40
N GLU A 31 8.68 -8.29 10.10
CA GLU A 31 7.35 -8.71 9.71
C GLU A 31 7.27 -8.98 8.21
N SER A 32 6.46 -9.96 7.84
CA SER A 32 6.16 -10.24 6.43
C SER A 32 5.26 -9.17 5.83
N LEU A 33 5.44 -8.92 4.54
CA LEU A 33 4.65 -7.95 3.77
C LEU A 33 3.55 -8.65 2.99
N HIS A 34 2.38 -8.05 2.99
CA HIS A 34 1.17 -8.59 2.37
C HIS A 34 0.43 -7.48 1.62
N ALA A 35 -0.22 -7.83 0.53
CA ALA A 35 -1.03 -6.87 -0.23
C ALA A 35 -2.10 -7.57 -1.07
N PRO A 36 -3.20 -6.88 -1.40
CA PRO A 36 -4.12 -7.37 -2.42
C PRO A 36 -3.46 -7.29 -3.81
N HIS A 37 -3.93 -8.09 -4.77
CA HIS A 37 -3.47 -8.03 -6.16
C HIS A 37 -3.55 -6.61 -6.73
N LEU A 38 -4.52 -5.82 -6.30
CA LEU A 38 -4.72 -4.44 -6.75
C LEU A 38 -3.48 -3.57 -6.56
N LEU A 39 -2.65 -3.83 -5.56
CA LEU A 39 -1.47 -3.00 -5.27
C LEU A 39 -0.55 -2.86 -6.48
N ASP A 40 -0.34 -3.93 -7.25
CA ASP A 40 0.52 -3.90 -8.42
C ASP A 40 0.07 -2.83 -9.43
N VAL A 41 -1.23 -2.78 -9.68
CA VAL A 41 -1.83 -1.81 -10.62
C VAL A 41 -1.81 -0.40 -10.05
N GLU A 42 -2.05 -0.24 -8.75
CA GLU A 42 -1.99 1.07 -8.10
C GLU A 42 -0.59 1.67 -8.15
N VAL A 43 0.43 0.87 -7.90
CA VAL A 43 1.83 1.30 -8.01
C VAL A 43 2.17 1.71 -9.44
N ALA A 44 1.82 0.87 -10.42
CA ALA A 44 2.05 1.18 -11.83
C ALA A 44 1.35 2.48 -12.25
N GLN A 45 0.11 2.70 -11.82
CA GLN A 45 -0.64 3.92 -12.14
C GLN A 45 -0.03 5.16 -11.50
N THR A 46 0.45 5.06 -10.28
CA THR A 46 1.08 6.19 -9.60
C THR A 46 2.40 6.58 -10.27
N LEU A 47 3.24 5.61 -10.60
CA LEU A 47 4.48 5.85 -11.34
C LEU A 47 4.21 6.47 -12.72
N ARG A 48 3.19 5.97 -13.42
CA ARG A 48 2.76 6.54 -14.70
C ARG A 48 2.35 8.01 -14.56
N ARG A 49 1.57 8.36 -13.54
CA ARG A 49 1.17 9.75 -13.30
C ARG A 49 2.36 10.66 -13.06
N TYR A 50 3.33 10.22 -12.27
CA TYR A 50 4.54 10.99 -11.96
C TYR A 50 5.40 11.20 -13.22
N GLU A 51 5.56 10.18 -14.04
CA GLU A 51 6.27 10.28 -15.31
C GLU A 51 5.56 11.24 -16.27
N THR A 52 4.26 11.08 -16.45
CA THR A 52 3.45 11.92 -17.35
C THR A 52 3.46 13.39 -16.92
N ALA A 53 3.45 13.65 -15.61
CA ALA A 53 3.52 15.02 -15.07
C ALA A 53 4.95 15.64 -15.16
N GLY A 54 5.95 14.87 -15.56
CA GLY A 54 7.32 15.34 -15.69
C GLY A 54 8.15 15.34 -14.40
N GLY A 55 7.57 14.87 -13.29
CA GLY A 55 8.27 14.79 -12.01
C GLY A 55 9.16 13.56 -11.83
N LEU A 56 9.10 12.62 -12.75
CA LEU A 56 9.87 11.37 -12.70
C LEU A 56 10.32 10.98 -14.10
N ALA A 57 11.65 10.81 -14.26
CA ALA A 57 12.20 10.36 -15.54
C ALA A 57 11.73 8.92 -15.87
N PRO A 58 11.49 8.59 -17.14
CA PRO A 58 11.05 7.26 -17.55
C PRO A 58 11.96 6.13 -17.03
N ARG A 59 13.26 6.34 -17.06
CA ARG A 59 14.22 5.37 -16.54
C ARG A 59 14.05 5.13 -15.04
N ARG A 60 13.86 6.21 -14.26
CA ARG A 60 13.67 6.09 -12.81
C ARG A 60 12.35 5.43 -12.47
N ALA A 61 11.28 5.73 -13.23
CA ALA A 61 10.00 5.05 -13.07
C ALA A 61 10.12 3.54 -13.30
N ARG A 62 10.85 3.13 -14.33
CA ARG A 62 11.12 1.71 -14.60
C ARG A 62 11.91 1.05 -13.49
N GLU A 63 12.95 1.70 -12.99
CA GLU A 63 13.73 1.18 -11.85
C GLU A 63 12.85 0.98 -10.62
N ALA A 64 11.98 1.94 -10.31
CA ALA A 64 11.07 1.84 -9.18
C ALA A 64 10.09 0.66 -9.34
N LEU A 65 9.57 0.45 -10.54
CA LEU A 65 8.68 -0.68 -10.83
C LEU A 65 9.41 -2.01 -10.67
N ASP A 66 10.65 -2.09 -11.15
CA ASP A 66 11.49 -3.29 -11.00
C ASP A 66 11.79 -3.56 -9.51
N ASP A 67 12.13 -2.53 -8.75
CA ASP A 67 12.35 -2.64 -7.30
C ASP A 67 11.09 -3.11 -6.57
N PHE A 68 9.92 -2.61 -6.99
CA PHE A 68 8.65 -3.08 -6.45
C PHE A 68 8.42 -4.57 -6.74
N ALA A 69 8.72 -5.01 -7.96
CA ALA A 69 8.60 -6.43 -8.35
C ALA A 69 9.52 -7.34 -7.53
N ASP A 70 10.65 -6.82 -7.06
CA ASP A 70 11.64 -7.56 -6.27
C ASP A 70 11.32 -7.60 -4.77
N LEU A 71 10.31 -6.86 -4.30
CA LEU A 71 9.88 -6.94 -2.90
C LEU A 71 9.36 -8.33 -2.56
N ASP A 72 9.76 -8.83 -1.40
CA ASP A 72 9.20 -10.07 -0.84
C ASP A 72 7.80 -9.78 -0.29
N LEU A 73 6.83 -9.82 -1.18
CA LEU A 73 5.45 -9.41 -0.94
C LEU A 73 4.50 -10.56 -1.28
N GLU A 74 3.72 -10.99 -0.29
CA GLU A 74 2.67 -11.98 -0.52
C GLU A 74 1.40 -11.28 -0.99
N ARG A 75 0.91 -11.70 -2.16
CA ARG A 75 -0.27 -11.11 -2.80
C ARG A 75 -1.49 -11.98 -2.63
N TYR A 76 -2.65 -11.35 -2.46
CA TYR A 76 -3.92 -12.03 -2.22
C TYR A 76 -4.98 -11.59 -3.22
N PRO A 77 -5.83 -12.52 -3.71
CA PRO A 77 -7.01 -12.14 -4.47
C PRO A 77 -7.97 -11.37 -3.57
N HIS A 78 -8.63 -10.36 -4.15
CA HIS A 78 -9.53 -9.48 -3.40
C HIS A 78 -11.02 -9.72 -3.67
N ASP A 79 -11.37 -10.66 -4.52
CA ASP A 79 -12.76 -11.03 -4.80
C ASP A 79 -13.50 -11.46 -3.53
N VAL A 80 -12.86 -12.26 -2.69
CA VAL A 80 -13.43 -12.74 -1.41
C VAL A 80 -13.60 -11.61 -0.37
N LEU A 81 -12.94 -10.49 -0.57
CA LEU A 81 -13.02 -9.32 0.33
C LEU A 81 -14.14 -8.35 -0.05
N LEU A 82 -14.75 -8.50 -1.22
CA LEU A 82 -15.77 -7.57 -1.71
C LEU A 82 -16.94 -7.34 -0.75
N PRO A 83 -17.47 -8.35 -0.05
CA PRO A 83 -18.54 -8.10 0.93
C PRO A 83 -18.12 -7.10 2.01
N ARG A 84 -16.89 -7.21 2.54
CA ARG A 84 -16.38 -6.28 3.55
C ARG A 84 -16.08 -4.91 2.96
N VAL A 85 -15.51 -4.86 1.77
CA VAL A 85 -15.28 -3.62 1.01
C VAL A 85 -16.59 -2.83 0.86
N TRP A 86 -17.66 -3.51 0.49
CA TRP A 86 -18.97 -2.88 0.33
C TRP A 86 -19.51 -2.33 1.65
N GLN A 87 -19.31 -3.02 2.76
CA GLN A 87 -19.69 -2.53 4.08
C GLN A 87 -18.97 -1.24 4.47
N LEU A 88 -17.72 -1.05 4.01
CA LEU A 88 -16.90 0.12 4.31
C LEU A 88 -17.11 1.30 3.35
N ARG A 89 -17.93 1.16 2.32
CA ARG A 89 -18.06 2.12 1.21
C ARG A 89 -18.40 3.56 1.60
N ARG A 90 -19.04 3.75 2.74
CA ARG A 90 -19.44 5.11 3.20
C ARG A 90 -18.31 5.86 3.90
N ASN A 91 -17.27 5.17 4.30
CA ASN A 91 -16.20 5.71 5.13
C ASN A 91 -14.88 5.87 4.35
N VAL A 92 -14.63 5.00 3.38
CA VAL A 92 -13.38 4.95 2.61
C VAL A 92 -13.66 4.57 1.17
N THR A 93 -12.71 4.87 0.28
CA THR A 93 -12.78 4.40 -1.11
C THR A 93 -12.69 2.87 -1.17
N ALA A 94 -13.14 2.28 -2.28
CA ALA A 94 -13.04 0.83 -2.46
C ALA A 94 -11.58 0.33 -2.43
N CYS A 95 -10.64 1.10 -2.99
CA CYS A 95 -9.22 0.76 -2.96
C CYS A 95 -8.68 0.71 -1.52
N ASP A 96 -9.01 1.71 -0.70
CA ASP A 96 -8.59 1.72 0.71
C ASP A 96 -9.29 0.62 1.51
N ALA A 97 -10.57 0.38 1.21
CA ALA A 97 -11.34 -0.66 1.86
C ALA A 97 -10.76 -2.07 1.64
N VAL A 98 -10.17 -2.33 0.48
CA VAL A 98 -9.52 -3.62 0.20
C VAL A 98 -8.33 -3.84 1.14
N ASP A 99 -7.51 -2.83 1.37
CA ASP A 99 -6.38 -2.92 2.29
C ASP A 99 -6.85 -3.16 3.73
N LEU A 100 -7.87 -2.43 4.17
CA LEU A 100 -8.45 -2.61 5.52
C LEU A 100 -9.06 -4.00 5.69
N ALA A 101 -9.82 -4.47 4.70
CA ALA A 101 -10.45 -5.79 4.74
C ALA A 101 -9.41 -6.91 4.78
N LEU A 102 -8.32 -6.78 4.01
CA LEU A 102 -7.23 -7.74 4.05
C LEU A 102 -6.53 -7.75 5.41
N ALA A 103 -6.26 -6.58 5.97
CA ALA A 103 -5.65 -6.47 7.29
C ALA A 103 -6.52 -7.11 8.39
N GLU A 104 -7.82 -6.86 8.35
CA GLU A 104 -8.76 -7.53 9.26
C GLU A 104 -8.69 -9.05 9.13
N ALA A 105 -8.73 -9.55 7.89
CA ALA A 105 -8.71 -10.99 7.61
C ALA A 105 -7.42 -11.68 8.07
N LEU A 106 -6.28 -10.99 7.97
CA LEU A 106 -4.97 -11.50 8.37
C LEU A 106 -4.63 -11.25 9.84
N GLY A 107 -5.41 -10.45 10.56
CA GLY A 107 -5.01 -9.95 11.87
C GLY A 107 -3.78 -9.07 11.81
N ALA A 108 -3.60 -8.34 10.72
CA ALA A 108 -2.46 -7.49 10.43
C ALA A 108 -2.80 -6.01 10.57
N ARG A 109 -1.80 -5.13 10.42
CA ARG A 109 -1.97 -3.69 10.34
C ARG A 109 -1.66 -3.20 8.94
N VAL A 110 -2.34 -2.14 8.50
CA VAL A 110 -2.01 -1.45 7.26
C VAL A 110 -0.94 -0.40 7.53
N LEU A 111 0.16 -0.46 6.82
CA LEU A 111 1.18 0.58 6.82
C LEU A 111 0.93 1.52 5.64
N THR A 112 0.68 2.78 5.94
CA THR A 112 0.33 3.82 4.96
C THR A 112 1.10 5.10 5.21
N CYS A 113 1.26 5.91 4.17
CA CYS A 113 1.71 7.30 4.27
C CYS A 113 0.53 8.29 4.17
N ASP A 114 -0.69 7.80 4.10
CA ASP A 114 -1.90 8.62 4.06
C ASP A 114 -2.58 8.68 5.44
N ALA A 115 -2.37 9.78 6.13
CA ALA A 115 -2.95 10.00 7.46
C ALA A 115 -4.50 10.02 7.47
N ARG A 116 -5.14 10.28 6.32
CA ARG A 116 -6.61 10.25 6.22
C ARG A 116 -7.13 8.83 6.46
N LEU A 117 -6.42 7.82 5.98
CA LEU A 117 -6.82 6.42 6.17
C LEU A 117 -6.82 6.05 7.66
N ALA A 118 -5.83 6.50 8.41
CA ALA A 118 -5.75 6.27 9.85
C ALA A 118 -6.91 6.90 10.63
N ARG A 119 -7.43 8.03 10.14
CA ARG A 119 -8.56 8.74 10.76
C ARG A 119 -9.92 8.24 10.32
N ALA A 120 -9.98 7.46 9.25
CA ALA A 120 -11.25 6.92 8.76
C ALA A 120 -11.88 5.97 9.80
N PRO A 121 -13.22 5.93 9.94
CA PRO A 121 -13.88 5.06 10.92
C PRO A 121 -13.48 3.59 10.81
N GLY A 122 -13.28 3.07 9.61
CA GLY A 122 -12.82 1.69 9.39
C GLY A 122 -11.33 1.48 9.64
N GLY A 123 -10.53 2.55 9.76
CA GLY A 123 -9.08 2.48 9.91
C GLY A 123 -8.59 2.46 11.36
N ARG A 124 -9.44 2.77 12.31
CA ARG A 124 -9.04 2.88 13.72
C ARG A 124 -8.50 1.55 14.26
N GLY A 125 -7.28 1.60 14.80
CA GLY A 125 -6.62 0.42 15.37
C GLY A 125 -6.03 -0.54 14.36
N LEU A 126 -6.31 -0.35 13.05
CA LEU A 126 -5.76 -1.18 11.97
C LEU A 126 -4.65 -0.50 11.19
N VAL A 127 -4.55 0.83 11.26
CA VAL A 127 -3.66 1.61 10.40
C VAL A 127 -2.50 2.19 11.19
N GLU A 128 -1.32 2.06 10.60
CA GLU A 128 -0.08 2.66 11.06
C GLU A 128 0.46 3.60 9.97
N VAL A 129 0.85 4.78 10.37
CA VAL A 129 1.38 5.83 9.45
C VAL A 129 2.88 6.02 9.65
#